data_0d0643faa95059d5f3d259a6eaa4893d
#
_entry.id   0d0643faa95059d5f3d259a6eaa4893d
#
_cell.length_a   1.000
_cell.length_b   1.000
_cell.length_c   1.000
_cell.angle_alpha   90.00
_cell.angle_beta   90.00
_cell.angle_gamma   90.00
#
_symmetry.space_group_name_H-M   'P 1'
#
loop_
_entity.id
_entity.type
_entity.pdbx_description
1 polymer ?
#
loop_
_entity_poly.entity_id
_entity_poly.type
_entity_poly.pdbx_seq_one_letter_code
_entity_poly.pdbx_strand_id
1 'polypeptide(L)'
;MTWRLLAFALMFQLASGFAALLSPLAGAADLPEKTVHMGFVFPGEAAANPGMKQEVFWARLRTLGWEEGRNLKVERRYTRDDMEAFPGFMAEMVKENVDIIVTTTTRGALAAKKATDKIPIVVHYMNDPVAAGLVSSFAHPGGNLTGMTSQFGEGIAAKSLELLQDGIPKLSNVAILSNANNPAMRKLEDLIGTAALAKNVNTSVFRLQAASDIERSVQRARQVAQAAIVLPDPLLIEHRERVVAEVNRVSLPAIYGYRFFVVAGGLMSYGPNPAEAWGQAAVYVDKILRGTNVGELPIVQPTQFLFVVNLKTAKALGLTFPESILLRADEVIR
;
A
#
# COMPACT_ATOMS: atom_id res chain seq x y z
N MET A 1 66.60 45.96 -28.78
CA MET A 1 65.66 45.69 -29.92
C MET A 1 65.59 44.19 -30.07
N THR A 2 64.70 43.48 -29.43
CA THR A 2 64.32 42.07 -29.67
C THR A 2 63.61 41.48 -28.46
N TRP A 3 62.44 42.08 -28.04
CA TRP A 3 61.57 41.44 -26.99
C TRP A 3 60.11 41.78 -27.19
N ARG A 4 59.68 42.04 -28.43
CA ARG A 4 58.30 42.42 -28.73
C ARG A 4 57.56 41.53 -29.75
N LEU A 5 58.08 40.37 -30.10
CA LEU A 5 57.54 39.50 -31.15
C LEU A 5 57.19 38.06 -30.64
N LEU A 6 57.24 37.78 -29.31
CA LEU A 6 56.89 36.46 -28.74
C LEU A 6 55.61 36.46 -27.93
N ALA A 7 54.90 37.62 -27.83
CA ALA A 7 53.63 37.74 -27.05
C ALA A 7 52.36 37.62 -27.89
N PHE A 8 52.42 37.42 -29.20
CA PHE A 8 51.24 37.38 -30.10
C PHE A 8 50.92 35.99 -30.64
N ALA A 9 51.71 34.97 -30.36
CA ALA A 9 51.50 33.60 -30.83
C ALA A 9 50.83 32.65 -29.76
N LEU A 10 50.65 33.11 -28.52
CA LEU A 10 50.10 32.28 -27.45
C LEU A 10 48.62 32.60 -27.08
N MET A 11 48.00 33.56 -27.79
CA MET A 11 46.59 33.91 -27.52
C MET A 11 45.57 33.33 -28.53
N PHE A 12 45.99 32.52 -29.47
CA PHE A 12 45.08 31.94 -30.49
C PHE A 12 44.90 30.42 -30.43
N GLN A 13 45.38 29.75 -29.37
CA GLN A 13 45.21 28.30 -29.17
C GLN A 13 44.38 27.90 -27.92
N LEU A 14 43.69 28.84 -27.25
CA LEU A 14 42.80 28.55 -26.11
C LEU A 14 41.33 28.74 -26.42
N ALA A 15 40.94 28.93 -27.69
CA ALA A 15 39.53 29.11 -28.10
C ALA A 15 38.92 27.90 -28.81
N SER A 16 39.58 26.73 -28.88
CA SER A 16 39.09 25.54 -29.62
C SER A 16 38.90 24.31 -28.73
N GLY A 17 38.85 24.44 -27.40
CA GLY A 17 38.78 23.32 -26.43
C GLY A 17 37.53 23.25 -25.56
N PHE A 18 36.48 24.05 -25.83
CA PHE A 18 35.28 24.05 -24.94
C PHE A 18 33.96 23.73 -25.68
N ALA A 19 34.03 23.02 -26.80
CA ALA A 19 32.85 22.61 -27.58
C ALA A 19 32.67 21.09 -27.65
N ALA A 20 32.96 20.38 -26.56
CA ALA A 20 32.67 18.95 -26.51
C ALA A 20 32.58 18.52 -25.06
N LEU A 21 31.43 18.60 -24.45
CA LEU A 21 30.93 17.75 -23.33
C LEU A 21 29.49 18.20 -22.90
N LEU A 22 28.63 18.49 -23.87
CA LEU A 22 27.21 18.30 -23.71
C LEU A 22 26.91 16.91 -24.28
N SER A 23 27.37 15.87 -23.59
CA SER A 23 26.75 14.55 -23.74
C SER A 23 25.28 14.70 -23.34
N PRO A 24 24.32 14.40 -24.21
CA PRO A 24 22.94 14.35 -23.78
C PRO A 24 22.85 13.31 -22.65
N LEU A 25 22.26 13.69 -21.54
CA LEU A 25 21.88 12.77 -20.46
C LEU A 25 21.29 11.51 -21.11
N ALA A 26 22.04 10.42 -21.08
CA ALA A 26 21.59 9.14 -21.52
C ALA A 26 20.37 8.76 -20.65
N GLY A 27 19.19 8.61 -21.27
CA GLY A 27 18.05 8.01 -20.60
C GLY A 27 16.66 8.60 -20.82
N ALA A 28 16.45 9.55 -21.72
CA ALA A 28 15.11 9.77 -22.25
C ALA A 28 14.88 8.75 -23.38
N ALA A 29 14.57 7.49 -23.01
CA ALA A 29 13.98 6.59 -23.99
C ALA A 29 12.72 7.28 -24.51
N ASP A 30 12.62 7.41 -25.84
CA ASP A 30 11.49 8.07 -26.49
C ASP A 30 10.18 7.47 -25.97
N LEU A 31 9.31 8.34 -25.42
CA LEU A 31 7.96 7.96 -25.06
C LEU A 31 7.21 7.59 -26.34
N PRO A 32 6.30 6.59 -26.30
CA PRO A 32 5.54 6.24 -27.50
C PRO A 32 4.78 7.47 -28.00
N GLU A 33 4.80 7.69 -29.31
CA GLU A 33 4.07 8.78 -29.97
C GLU A 33 2.55 8.66 -29.77
N LYS A 34 2.06 7.43 -29.51
CA LYS A 34 0.64 7.13 -29.28
C LYS A 34 0.25 7.47 -27.84
N THR A 35 -0.86 8.17 -27.66
CA THR A 35 -1.50 8.32 -26.35
C THR A 35 -1.88 6.96 -25.78
N VAL A 36 -1.38 6.64 -24.60
CA VAL A 36 -1.69 5.41 -23.86
C VAL A 36 -3.04 5.56 -23.17
N HIS A 37 -3.86 4.53 -23.20
CA HIS A 37 -5.15 4.47 -22.53
C HIS A 37 -5.06 3.55 -21.32
N MET A 38 -5.21 4.09 -20.10
CA MET A 38 -5.10 3.36 -18.83
C MET A 38 -6.47 3.23 -18.18
N GLY A 39 -6.85 2.01 -17.80
CA GLY A 39 -7.95 1.74 -16.89
C GLY A 39 -7.45 1.82 -15.43
N PHE A 40 -8.14 2.60 -14.58
CA PHE A 40 -7.82 2.75 -13.17
C PHE A 40 -9.06 2.43 -12.33
N VAL A 41 -9.10 1.23 -11.72
CA VAL A 41 -10.29 0.68 -11.07
C VAL A 41 -9.99 0.40 -9.58
N PHE A 42 -10.63 1.16 -8.69
CA PHE A 42 -10.33 1.14 -7.27
C PHE A 42 -11.57 1.14 -6.38
N PRO A 43 -11.47 0.65 -5.12
CA PRO A 43 -12.54 0.78 -4.13
C PRO A 43 -12.68 2.23 -3.64
N GLY A 44 -13.81 2.54 -3.00
CA GLY A 44 -14.12 3.85 -2.44
C GLY A 44 -14.52 4.90 -3.48
N GLU A 45 -14.36 6.16 -3.15
CA GLU A 45 -14.65 7.32 -4.02
C GLU A 45 -13.38 8.03 -4.48
N ALA A 46 -13.48 8.75 -5.60
CA ALA A 46 -12.35 9.43 -6.25
C ALA A 46 -11.54 10.38 -5.35
N ALA A 47 -12.22 11.03 -4.41
CA ALA A 47 -11.64 12.06 -3.52
C ALA A 47 -11.48 11.59 -2.06
N ALA A 48 -11.98 10.41 -1.69
CA ALA A 48 -12.34 10.11 -0.30
C ALA A 48 -11.30 9.33 0.51
N ASN A 49 -10.08 9.07 -0.01
CA ASN A 49 -9.14 8.26 0.76
C ASN A 49 -7.75 8.90 0.92
N PRO A 50 -7.62 9.97 1.75
CA PRO A 50 -6.34 10.65 2.00
C PRO A 50 -5.27 9.72 2.60
N GLY A 51 -5.66 8.58 3.17
CA GLY A 51 -4.74 7.55 3.68
C GLY A 51 -4.07 6.71 2.60
N MET A 52 -4.63 6.64 1.40
CA MET A 52 -4.13 5.79 0.30
C MET A 52 -2.98 6.40 -0.49
N LYS A 53 -2.71 7.71 -0.34
CA LYS A 53 -1.59 8.41 -1.00
C LYS A 53 -1.47 8.17 -2.51
N GLN A 54 -2.60 8.08 -3.23
CA GLN A 54 -2.64 7.88 -4.70
C GLN A 54 -1.88 8.98 -5.46
N GLU A 55 -1.75 10.17 -4.88
CA GLU A 55 -0.97 11.27 -5.43
C GLU A 55 0.49 10.89 -5.71
N VAL A 56 1.06 9.94 -4.97
CA VAL A 56 2.42 9.41 -5.19
C VAL A 56 2.51 8.69 -6.53
N PHE A 57 1.48 7.91 -6.89
CA PHE A 57 1.42 7.23 -8.19
C PHE A 57 1.44 8.22 -9.35
N TRP A 58 0.55 9.21 -9.30
CA TRP A 58 0.44 10.23 -10.36
C TRP A 58 1.68 11.11 -10.44
N ALA A 59 2.25 11.51 -9.29
CA ALA A 59 3.49 12.26 -9.24
C ALA A 59 4.65 11.44 -9.84
N ARG A 60 4.74 10.15 -9.52
CA ARG A 60 5.79 9.27 -10.05
C ARG A 60 5.63 9.05 -11.55
N LEU A 61 4.42 8.85 -12.06
CA LEU A 61 4.17 8.74 -13.51
C LEU A 61 4.62 10.00 -14.24
N ARG A 62 4.33 11.20 -13.71
CA ARG A 62 4.82 12.46 -14.30
C ARG A 62 6.34 12.52 -14.35
N THR A 63 7.06 12.11 -13.30
CA THR A 63 8.53 12.08 -13.32
C THR A 63 9.09 11.06 -14.32
N LEU A 64 8.33 10.04 -14.68
CA LEU A 64 8.65 9.05 -15.69
C LEU A 64 8.25 9.49 -17.13
N GLY A 65 7.61 10.66 -17.26
CA GLY A 65 7.22 11.26 -18.52
C GLY A 65 5.77 11.00 -18.93
N TRP A 66 4.96 10.29 -18.11
CA TRP A 66 3.55 10.02 -18.38
C TRP A 66 2.67 11.09 -17.77
N GLU A 67 1.92 11.81 -18.60
CA GLU A 67 1.11 12.95 -18.19
C GLU A 67 -0.29 12.88 -18.78
N GLU A 68 -1.29 12.91 -17.90
CA GLU A 68 -2.70 12.89 -18.32
C GLU A 68 -3.03 14.13 -19.16
N GLY A 69 -3.74 13.90 -20.28
CA GLY A 69 -4.08 14.93 -21.26
C GLY A 69 -2.98 15.21 -22.30
N ARG A 70 -1.77 14.68 -22.12
CA ARG A 70 -0.69 14.80 -23.13
C ARG A 70 -0.44 13.46 -23.85
N ASN A 71 0.00 12.45 -23.12
CA ASN A 71 0.34 11.13 -23.66
C ASN A 71 -0.29 9.98 -22.86
N LEU A 72 -1.12 10.31 -21.85
CA LEU A 72 -1.85 9.36 -21.04
C LEU A 72 -3.33 9.78 -20.95
N LYS A 73 -4.24 8.89 -21.31
CA LYS A 73 -5.68 8.98 -21.08
C LYS A 73 -6.03 8.01 -19.95
N VAL A 74 -6.80 8.45 -18.95
CA VAL A 74 -7.14 7.61 -17.80
C VAL A 74 -8.65 7.48 -17.64
N GLU A 75 -9.14 6.23 -17.74
CA GLU A 75 -10.52 5.88 -17.43
C GLU A 75 -10.61 5.40 -15.98
N ARG A 76 -11.26 6.19 -15.12
CA ARG A 76 -11.40 5.90 -13.71
C ARG A 76 -12.74 5.28 -13.37
N ARG A 77 -12.72 4.22 -12.56
CA ARG A 77 -13.93 3.65 -11.94
C ARG A 77 -13.66 3.43 -10.46
N TYR A 78 -14.64 3.78 -9.65
CA TYR A 78 -14.58 3.63 -8.20
C TYR A 78 -15.80 2.85 -7.74
N THR A 79 -15.60 1.81 -6.91
CA THR A 79 -16.68 0.89 -6.55
C THR A 79 -17.67 1.50 -5.53
N ARG A 80 -17.35 2.64 -4.91
CA ARG A 80 -18.17 3.28 -3.86
C ARG A 80 -18.58 2.29 -2.77
N ASP A 81 -17.62 1.45 -2.34
CA ASP A 81 -17.78 0.39 -1.35
C ASP A 81 -18.60 -0.84 -1.81
N ASP A 82 -19.07 -0.87 -3.06
CA ASP A 82 -19.63 -2.08 -3.68
C ASP A 82 -18.53 -2.90 -4.36
N MET A 83 -17.93 -3.82 -3.62
CA MET A 83 -16.86 -4.69 -4.14
C MET A 83 -17.35 -5.65 -5.25
N GLU A 84 -18.65 -5.87 -5.40
CA GLU A 84 -19.24 -6.68 -6.48
C GLU A 84 -19.27 -5.92 -7.82
N ALA A 85 -19.02 -4.61 -7.82
CA ALA A 85 -18.91 -3.81 -9.04
C ALA A 85 -17.63 -4.07 -9.87
N PHE A 86 -16.57 -4.64 -9.26
CA PHE A 86 -15.32 -4.90 -9.96
C PHE A 86 -15.46 -5.65 -11.29
N PRO A 87 -16.19 -6.78 -11.39
CA PRO A 87 -16.34 -7.49 -12.66
C PRO A 87 -16.94 -6.63 -13.80
N GLY A 88 -17.95 -5.83 -13.48
CA GLY A 88 -18.57 -4.90 -14.44
C GLY A 88 -17.58 -3.86 -14.94
N PHE A 89 -16.86 -3.20 -14.05
CA PHE A 89 -15.86 -2.19 -14.42
C PHE A 89 -14.68 -2.78 -15.20
N MET A 90 -14.23 -3.99 -14.86
CA MET A 90 -13.19 -4.66 -15.65
C MET A 90 -13.66 -5.01 -17.07
N ALA A 91 -14.92 -5.42 -17.24
CA ALA A 91 -15.50 -5.65 -18.55
C ALA A 91 -15.60 -4.34 -19.37
N GLU A 92 -15.92 -3.21 -18.73
CA GLU A 92 -15.86 -1.88 -19.36
C GLU A 92 -14.45 -1.56 -19.84
N MET A 93 -13.41 -1.74 -19.03
CA MET A 93 -12.01 -1.49 -19.41
C MET A 93 -11.60 -2.31 -20.64
N VAL A 94 -12.00 -3.58 -20.69
CA VAL A 94 -11.76 -4.44 -21.85
C VAL A 94 -12.49 -3.92 -23.10
N LYS A 95 -13.77 -3.51 -22.97
CA LYS A 95 -14.55 -2.95 -24.06
C LYS A 95 -13.97 -1.63 -24.59
N GLU A 96 -13.43 -0.81 -23.70
CA GLU A 96 -12.78 0.46 -24.06
C GLU A 96 -11.36 0.27 -24.63
N ASN A 97 -10.88 -0.98 -24.74
CA ASN A 97 -9.56 -1.34 -25.27
C ASN A 97 -8.43 -0.56 -24.59
N VAL A 98 -8.42 -0.52 -23.26
CA VAL A 98 -7.32 0.10 -22.50
C VAL A 98 -6.01 -0.66 -22.76
N ASP A 99 -4.89 0.06 -22.79
CA ASP A 99 -3.56 -0.52 -23.02
C ASP A 99 -3.01 -1.19 -21.74
N ILE A 100 -3.50 -0.77 -20.54
CA ILE A 100 -3.09 -1.30 -19.23
C ILE A 100 -4.21 -1.09 -18.20
N ILE A 101 -4.35 -2.01 -17.26
CA ILE A 101 -5.26 -1.90 -16.10
C ILE A 101 -4.45 -1.74 -14.82
N VAL A 102 -4.76 -0.73 -14.01
CA VAL A 102 -4.24 -0.55 -12.65
C VAL A 102 -5.38 -0.74 -11.66
N THR A 103 -5.19 -1.61 -10.69
CA THR A 103 -6.22 -1.93 -9.68
C THR A 103 -5.60 -2.24 -8.31
N THR A 104 -6.43 -2.61 -7.36
CA THR A 104 -6.00 -3.04 -6.02
C THR A 104 -6.88 -4.18 -5.50
N THR A 105 -6.48 -4.79 -4.39
CA THR A 105 -7.09 -5.93 -3.72
C THR A 105 -7.03 -7.23 -4.54
N THR A 106 -7.08 -8.36 -3.83
CA THR A 106 -7.15 -9.68 -4.47
C THR A 106 -8.43 -9.81 -5.30
N ARG A 107 -9.57 -9.22 -4.85
CA ARG A 107 -10.84 -9.24 -5.57
C ARG A 107 -10.75 -8.47 -6.89
N GLY A 108 -10.18 -7.26 -6.89
CA GLY A 108 -9.94 -6.48 -8.10
C GLY A 108 -9.02 -7.20 -9.09
N ALA A 109 -7.94 -7.82 -8.58
CA ALA A 109 -7.01 -8.62 -9.39
C ALA A 109 -7.69 -9.84 -10.03
N LEU A 110 -8.50 -10.59 -9.28
CA LEU A 110 -9.27 -11.73 -9.80
C LEU A 110 -10.28 -11.31 -10.86
N ALA A 111 -10.99 -10.21 -10.64
CA ALA A 111 -11.93 -9.66 -11.60
C ALA A 111 -11.24 -9.25 -12.90
N ALA A 112 -10.10 -8.54 -12.81
CA ALA A 112 -9.31 -8.14 -13.96
C ALA A 112 -8.78 -9.35 -14.74
N LYS A 113 -8.20 -10.34 -14.03
CA LYS A 113 -7.68 -11.56 -14.66
C LYS A 113 -8.76 -12.40 -15.33
N LYS A 114 -9.98 -12.41 -14.79
CA LYS A 114 -11.14 -13.07 -15.42
C LYS A 114 -11.63 -12.33 -16.66
N ALA A 115 -11.52 -11.00 -16.69
CA ALA A 115 -11.97 -10.18 -17.82
C ALA A 115 -11.01 -10.23 -19.02
N THR A 116 -9.70 -10.39 -18.79
CA THR A 116 -8.69 -10.40 -19.85
C THR A 116 -7.45 -11.23 -19.49
N ASP A 117 -6.91 -11.91 -20.49
CA ASP A 117 -5.61 -12.59 -20.46
C ASP A 117 -4.53 -11.84 -21.26
N LYS A 118 -4.90 -10.73 -21.93
CA LYS A 118 -4.06 -9.98 -22.86
C LYS A 118 -3.64 -8.62 -22.32
N ILE A 119 -4.59 -7.85 -21.76
CA ILE A 119 -4.29 -6.51 -21.24
C ILE A 119 -3.42 -6.65 -19.97
N PRO A 120 -2.25 -5.99 -19.90
CA PRO A 120 -1.41 -5.98 -18.71
C PRO A 120 -2.15 -5.44 -17.49
N ILE A 121 -1.95 -6.09 -16.34
CA ILE A 121 -2.59 -5.73 -15.08
C ILE A 121 -1.51 -5.43 -14.04
N VAL A 122 -1.52 -4.24 -13.45
CA VAL A 122 -0.69 -3.84 -12.31
C VAL A 122 -1.56 -3.72 -11.08
N VAL A 123 -1.26 -4.49 -10.04
CA VAL A 123 -2.03 -4.51 -8.78
C VAL A 123 -1.25 -3.77 -7.69
N HIS A 124 -1.82 -2.67 -7.18
CA HIS A 124 -1.20 -1.88 -6.11
C HIS A 124 -0.95 -2.70 -4.84
N TYR A 125 -1.98 -3.43 -4.36
CA TYR A 125 -1.84 -4.40 -3.27
C TYR A 125 -2.78 -5.59 -3.46
N MET A 126 -2.29 -6.80 -3.18
CA MET A 126 -3.05 -8.04 -3.13
C MET A 126 -2.51 -8.95 -2.02
N ASN A 127 -3.38 -9.72 -1.41
CA ASN A 127 -2.95 -10.75 -0.46
C ASN A 127 -2.61 -12.03 -1.21
N ASP A 128 -1.58 -12.73 -0.76
CA ASP A 128 -1.13 -14.04 -1.23
C ASP A 128 -1.53 -14.38 -2.68
N PRO A 129 -0.89 -13.74 -3.68
CA PRO A 129 -1.29 -13.89 -5.09
C PRO A 129 -1.06 -15.29 -5.63
N VAL A 130 -0.17 -16.07 -5.02
CA VAL A 130 0.09 -17.47 -5.40
C VAL A 130 -1.04 -18.36 -4.91
N ALA A 131 -1.43 -18.25 -3.63
CA ALA A 131 -2.57 -19.01 -3.10
C ALA A 131 -3.90 -18.63 -3.76
N ALA A 132 -4.04 -17.37 -4.21
CA ALA A 132 -5.20 -16.92 -4.98
C ALA A 132 -5.21 -17.39 -6.45
N GLY A 133 -4.17 -18.07 -6.93
CA GLY A 133 -4.06 -18.52 -8.32
C GLY A 133 -3.86 -17.39 -9.33
N LEU A 134 -3.45 -16.21 -8.88
CA LEU A 134 -3.23 -15.02 -9.72
C LEU A 134 -1.90 -15.09 -10.47
N VAL A 135 -0.86 -15.65 -9.84
CA VAL A 135 0.50 -15.76 -10.37
C VAL A 135 1.11 -17.11 -10.02
N SER A 136 2.10 -17.54 -10.80
CA SER A 136 2.80 -18.83 -10.58
C SER A 136 3.76 -18.76 -9.40
N SER A 137 4.49 -17.64 -9.26
CA SER A 137 5.40 -17.36 -8.15
C SER A 137 5.64 -15.86 -8.01
N PHE A 138 6.29 -15.43 -6.94
CA PHE A 138 6.65 -14.02 -6.76
C PHE A 138 7.76 -13.60 -7.73
N ALA A 139 8.76 -14.44 -7.94
CA ALA A 139 9.88 -14.12 -8.82
C ALA A 139 9.51 -14.13 -10.31
N HIS A 140 8.64 -15.05 -10.69
CA HIS A 140 8.16 -15.23 -12.07
C HIS A 140 6.64 -15.36 -12.05
N PRO A 141 5.91 -14.24 -12.08
CA PRO A 141 4.44 -14.24 -12.04
C PRO A 141 3.81 -15.03 -13.17
N GLY A 142 4.34 -14.88 -14.38
CA GLY A 142 3.75 -15.43 -15.59
C GLY A 142 2.41 -14.77 -15.97
N GLY A 143 1.98 -14.95 -17.20
CA GLY A 143 0.72 -14.35 -17.65
C GLY A 143 0.77 -12.83 -17.74
N ASN A 144 -0.39 -12.19 -17.51
CA ASN A 144 -0.59 -10.75 -17.75
C ASN A 144 -0.72 -9.89 -16.47
N LEU A 145 -0.33 -10.40 -15.29
CA LEU A 145 -0.49 -9.71 -14.01
C LEU A 145 0.81 -9.63 -13.22
N THR A 146 1.08 -8.43 -12.67
CA THR A 146 2.14 -8.16 -11.68
C THR A 146 1.66 -7.15 -10.64
N GLY A 147 2.51 -6.79 -9.69
CA GLY A 147 2.21 -5.78 -8.69
C GLY A 147 2.88 -6.02 -7.35
N MET A 148 2.23 -5.55 -6.28
CA MET A 148 2.72 -5.71 -4.92
C MET A 148 1.80 -6.54 -4.05
N THR A 149 2.40 -7.30 -3.13
CA THR A 149 1.65 -7.99 -2.08
C THR A 149 1.62 -7.15 -0.80
N SER A 150 0.48 -7.20 -0.11
CA SER A 150 0.33 -6.63 1.25
C SER A 150 0.59 -7.68 2.34
N GLN A 151 1.35 -8.72 2.02
CA GLN A 151 1.52 -9.87 2.89
C GLN A 151 2.03 -9.47 4.28
N PHE A 152 1.20 -9.72 5.27
CA PHE A 152 1.55 -9.62 6.69
C PHE A 152 2.27 -10.90 7.11
N GLY A 153 3.55 -10.78 7.44
CA GLY A 153 4.36 -11.91 7.91
C GLY A 153 4.50 -11.94 9.42
N GLU A 154 5.24 -12.94 9.89
CA GLU A 154 5.55 -13.15 11.31
C GLU A 154 6.17 -11.91 11.98
N GLY A 155 7.08 -11.22 11.29
CA GLY A 155 7.72 -10.01 11.79
C GLY A 155 6.75 -8.87 12.10
N ILE A 156 5.68 -8.71 11.31
CA ILE A 156 4.66 -7.67 11.54
C ILE A 156 3.78 -8.05 12.74
N ALA A 157 3.41 -9.32 12.85
CA ALA A 157 2.62 -9.82 13.98
C ALA A 157 3.36 -9.60 15.32
N ALA A 158 4.63 -10.01 15.39
CA ALA A 158 5.48 -9.82 16.56
C ALA A 158 5.69 -8.34 16.90
N LYS A 159 5.90 -7.49 15.88
CA LYS A 159 6.10 -6.05 16.07
C LYS A 159 4.84 -5.33 16.52
N SER A 160 3.68 -5.68 15.99
CA SER A 160 2.40 -5.12 16.44
C SER A 160 2.16 -5.40 17.93
N LEU A 161 2.46 -6.61 18.36
CA LEU A 161 2.34 -6.98 19.79
C LEU A 161 3.35 -6.23 20.66
N GLU A 162 4.61 -6.11 20.22
CA GLU A 162 5.64 -5.33 20.91
C GLU A 162 5.20 -3.88 21.11
N LEU A 163 4.71 -3.23 20.07
CA LEU A 163 4.24 -1.85 20.12
C LEU A 163 3.05 -1.67 21.08
N LEU A 164 2.13 -2.65 21.14
CA LEU A 164 1.06 -2.65 22.14
C LEU A 164 1.61 -2.77 23.56
N GLN A 165 2.57 -3.67 23.80
CA GLN A 165 3.17 -3.85 25.13
C GLN A 165 3.94 -2.60 25.60
N ASP A 166 4.66 -1.94 24.68
CA ASP A 166 5.40 -0.72 24.97
C ASP A 166 4.46 0.46 25.26
N GLY A 167 3.31 0.50 24.62
CA GLY A 167 2.32 1.57 24.78
C GLY A 167 1.28 1.34 25.88
N ILE A 168 1.11 0.11 26.35
CA ILE A 168 0.08 -0.26 27.34
C ILE A 168 0.70 -1.02 28.50
N PRO A 169 0.79 -0.38 29.68
CA PRO A 169 1.39 -1.00 30.84
C PRO A 169 0.72 -2.30 31.26
N LYS A 170 1.52 -3.32 31.59
CA LYS A 170 1.04 -4.63 32.08
C LYS A 170 0.06 -5.35 31.15
N LEU A 171 0.24 -5.20 29.83
CA LEU A 171 -0.55 -5.91 28.83
C LEU A 171 -0.35 -7.43 28.97
N SER A 172 -1.42 -8.15 29.25
CA SER A 172 -1.43 -9.61 29.43
C SER A 172 -2.50 -10.32 28.60
N ASN A 173 -3.52 -9.60 28.11
CA ASN A 173 -4.59 -10.16 27.32
C ASN A 173 -4.90 -9.26 26.11
N VAL A 174 -4.87 -9.83 24.92
CA VAL A 174 -5.10 -9.14 23.65
C VAL A 174 -6.22 -9.83 22.86
N ALA A 175 -7.18 -9.06 22.39
CA ALA A 175 -8.19 -9.53 21.45
C ALA A 175 -7.68 -9.43 20.01
N ILE A 176 -8.02 -10.40 19.18
CA ILE A 176 -7.77 -10.38 17.75
C ILE A 176 -9.12 -10.26 17.04
N LEU A 177 -9.36 -9.14 16.33
CA LEU A 177 -10.56 -8.98 15.49
C LEU A 177 -10.24 -9.44 14.08
N SER A 178 -10.98 -10.42 13.58
CA SER A 178 -10.69 -11.15 12.34
C SER A 178 -11.96 -11.42 11.54
N ASN A 179 -11.82 -11.69 10.24
CA ASN A 179 -12.92 -12.11 9.38
C ASN A 179 -13.01 -13.65 9.33
N ALA A 180 -14.16 -14.20 9.73
CA ALA A 180 -14.44 -15.63 9.73
C ALA A 180 -14.40 -16.24 8.33
N ASN A 181 -14.79 -15.47 7.32
CA ASN A 181 -14.96 -15.91 5.93
C ASN A 181 -13.68 -15.82 5.10
N ASN A 182 -12.56 -15.31 5.67
CA ASN A 182 -11.29 -15.20 4.99
C ASN A 182 -10.28 -16.21 5.56
N PRO A 183 -9.98 -17.33 4.86
CA PRO A 183 -9.03 -18.34 5.34
C PRO A 183 -7.61 -17.79 5.60
N ALA A 184 -7.18 -16.75 4.86
CA ALA A 184 -5.86 -16.13 5.04
C ALA A 184 -5.70 -15.50 6.44
N MET A 185 -6.80 -15.09 7.07
CA MET A 185 -6.77 -14.51 8.41
C MET A 185 -6.37 -15.53 9.48
N ARG A 186 -6.69 -16.81 9.30
CA ARG A 186 -6.31 -17.87 10.26
C ARG A 186 -4.80 -17.97 10.43
N LYS A 187 -4.04 -17.88 9.33
CA LYS A 187 -2.58 -17.87 9.39
C LYS A 187 -2.04 -16.68 10.20
N LEU A 188 -2.67 -15.50 10.07
CA LEU A 188 -2.28 -14.33 10.85
C LEU A 188 -2.66 -14.47 12.33
N GLU A 189 -3.84 -15.04 12.63
CA GLU A 189 -4.24 -15.36 14.00
C GLU A 189 -3.21 -16.27 14.68
N ASP A 190 -2.75 -17.32 13.99
CA ASP A 190 -1.78 -18.27 14.50
C ASP A 190 -0.39 -17.62 14.70
N LEU A 191 0.05 -16.77 13.77
CA LEU A 191 1.30 -16.01 13.90
C LEU A 191 1.28 -15.06 15.09
N ILE A 192 0.17 -14.34 15.31
CA ILE A 192 0.01 -13.47 16.47
C ILE A 192 -0.06 -14.29 17.75
N GLY A 193 -0.79 -15.41 17.75
CA GLY A 193 -0.87 -16.32 18.90
C GLY A 193 0.51 -16.83 19.33
N THR A 194 1.30 -17.28 18.36
CA THR A 194 2.69 -17.74 18.60
C THR A 194 3.57 -16.62 19.18
N ALA A 195 3.51 -15.43 18.57
CA ALA A 195 4.27 -14.26 19.05
C ALA A 195 3.82 -13.84 20.46
N ALA A 196 2.52 -13.94 20.77
CA ALA A 196 1.96 -13.59 22.06
C ALA A 196 2.40 -14.55 23.17
N LEU A 197 2.40 -15.86 22.89
CA LEU A 197 2.92 -16.88 23.83
C LEU A 197 4.38 -16.61 24.21
N ALA A 198 5.22 -16.27 23.25
CA ALA A 198 6.63 -15.96 23.48
C ALA A 198 6.83 -14.71 24.35
N LYS A 199 5.80 -13.87 24.50
CA LYS A 199 5.82 -12.62 25.29
C LYS A 199 4.93 -12.68 26.54
N ASN A 200 4.44 -13.88 26.92
CA ASN A 200 3.54 -14.11 28.04
C ASN A 200 2.23 -13.29 27.94
N VAL A 201 1.69 -13.17 26.73
CA VAL A 201 0.41 -12.51 26.45
C VAL A 201 -0.59 -13.55 25.97
N ASN A 202 -1.78 -13.56 26.56
CA ASN A 202 -2.90 -14.39 26.12
C ASN A 202 -3.63 -13.71 24.97
N THR A 203 -4.11 -14.50 24.03
CA THR A 203 -4.92 -14.02 22.91
C THR A 203 -6.32 -14.63 22.89
N SER A 204 -7.31 -13.82 22.52
CA SER A 204 -8.69 -14.27 22.28
C SER A 204 -9.14 -13.79 20.90
N VAL A 205 -9.55 -14.73 20.03
CA VAL A 205 -9.92 -14.39 18.66
C VAL A 205 -11.43 -14.19 18.56
N PHE A 206 -11.82 -13.05 17.99
CA PHE A 206 -13.20 -12.67 17.69
C PHE A 206 -13.37 -12.62 16.18
N ARG A 207 -14.02 -13.64 15.61
CA ARG A 207 -14.24 -13.77 14.17
C ARG A 207 -15.59 -13.21 13.79
N LEU A 208 -15.60 -12.19 12.95
CA LEU A 208 -16.76 -11.53 12.39
C LEU A 208 -17.17 -12.22 11.09
N GLN A 209 -18.46 -12.45 10.88
CA GLN A 209 -19.00 -12.98 9.62
C GLN A 209 -19.47 -11.86 8.69
N ALA A 210 -19.94 -10.75 9.27
CA ALA A 210 -20.45 -9.58 8.56
C ALA A 210 -20.21 -8.30 9.37
N ALA A 211 -20.41 -7.15 8.74
CA ALA A 211 -20.30 -5.85 9.39
C ALA A 211 -21.27 -5.68 10.59
N SER A 212 -22.41 -6.37 10.58
CA SER A 212 -23.35 -6.40 11.71
C SER A 212 -22.76 -6.97 13.01
N ASP A 213 -21.68 -7.75 12.91
CA ASP A 213 -21.03 -8.37 14.07
C ASP A 213 -20.03 -7.44 14.77
N ILE A 214 -19.65 -6.29 14.17
CA ILE A 214 -18.60 -5.40 14.66
C ILE A 214 -18.87 -5.00 16.12
N GLU A 215 -20.02 -4.42 16.40
CA GLU A 215 -20.35 -3.94 17.74
C GLU A 215 -20.28 -5.05 18.79
N ARG A 216 -20.96 -6.16 18.56
CA ARG A 216 -21.00 -7.31 19.48
C ARG A 216 -19.60 -7.89 19.71
N SER A 217 -18.80 -8.02 18.66
CA SER A 217 -17.45 -8.59 18.75
C SER A 217 -16.51 -7.67 19.54
N VAL A 218 -16.56 -6.36 19.30
CA VAL A 218 -15.77 -5.37 20.03
C VAL A 218 -16.18 -5.30 21.50
N GLN A 219 -17.47 -5.32 21.81
CA GLN A 219 -17.96 -5.35 23.20
C GLN A 219 -17.45 -6.60 23.96
N ARG A 220 -17.55 -7.77 23.34
CA ARG A 220 -17.04 -9.02 23.93
C ARG A 220 -15.51 -9.00 24.09
N ALA A 221 -14.79 -8.45 23.11
CA ALA A 221 -13.34 -8.30 23.17
C ALA A 221 -12.94 -7.45 24.39
N ARG A 222 -13.65 -6.34 24.64
CA ARG A 222 -13.37 -5.45 25.78
C ARG A 222 -13.55 -6.12 27.15
N GLN A 223 -14.43 -7.12 27.24
CA GLN A 223 -14.69 -7.83 28.51
C GLN A 223 -13.52 -8.73 28.93
N VAL A 224 -12.68 -9.18 27.98
CA VAL A 224 -11.63 -10.18 28.23
C VAL A 224 -10.24 -9.70 27.89
N ALA A 225 -10.09 -8.54 27.24
CA ALA A 225 -8.80 -8.03 26.78
C ALA A 225 -8.58 -6.56 27.16
N GLN A 226 -7.31 -6.22 27.32
CA GLN A 226 -6.85 -4.87 27.62
C GLN A 226 -6.57 -4.08 26.35
N ALA A 227 -6.31 -4.77 25.24
CA ALA A 227 -6.07 -4.19 23.93
C ALA A 227 -6.57 -5.11 22.80
N ALA A 228 -6.62 -4.58 21.59
CA ALA A 228 -6.97 -5.35 20.39
C ALA A 228 -5.93 -5.19 19.27
N ILE A 229 -5.78 -6.26 18.47
CA ILE A 229 -5.16 -6.24 17.16
C ILE A 229 -6.28 -6.43 16.14
N VAL A 230 -6.47 -5.45 15.26
CA VAL A 230 -7.46 -5.49 14.18
C VAL A 230 -6.75 -5.95 12.91
N LEU A 231 -7.10 -7.15 12.42
CA LEU A 231 -6.46 -7.73 11.25
C LEU A 231 -6.80 -6.95 9.96
N PRO A 232 -5.88 -6.89 8.99
CA PRO A 232 -6.03 -6.16 7.74
C PRO A 232 -6.89 -6.94 6.73
N ASP A 233 -8.15 -7.11 7.01
CA ASP A 233 -9.12 -7.81 6.17
C ASP A 233 -10.02 -6.82 5.41
N PRO A 234 -10.41 -7.10 4.14
CA PRO A 234 -11.31 -6.23 3.38
C PRO A 234 -12.60 -5.84 4.12
N LEU A 235 -13.24 -6.75 4.84
CA LEU A 235 -14.44 -6.45 5.64
C LEU A 235 -14.16 -5.35 6.69
N LEU A 236 -13.05 -5.49 7.42
CA LEU A 236 -12.69 -4.52 8.47
C LEU A 236 -12.17 -3.21 7.89
N ILE A 237 -11.52 -3.26 6.72
CA ILE A 237 -11.03 -2.09 5.98
C ILE A 237 -12.20 -1.27 5.44
N GLU A 238 -13.16 -1.91 4.80
CA GLU A 238 -14.36 -1.28 4.26
C GLU A 238 -15.15 -0.54 5.34
N HIS A 239 -15.30 -1.20 6.51
CA HIS A 239 -16.03 -0.65 7.64
C HIS A 239 -15.11 0.01 8.71
N ARG A 240 -13.92 0.48 8.32
CA ARG A 240 -12.89 1.01 9.25
C ARG A 240 -13.38 2.08 10.20
N GLU A 241 -14.21 3.00 9.71
CA GLU A 241 -14.75 4.09 10.53
C GLU A 241 -15.65 3.55 11.64
N ARG A 242 -16.51 2.58 11.32
CA ARG A 242 -17.36 1.91 12.29
C ARG A 242 -16.54 1.07 13.26
N VAL A 243 -15.54 0.31 12.78
CA VAL A 243 -14.62 -0.45 13.64
C VAL A 243 -13.92 0.47 14.63
N VAL A 244 -13.35 1.57 14.16
CA VAL A 244 -12.63 2.54 15.00
C VAL A 244 -13.59 3.21 15.99
N ALA A 245 -14.77 3.62 15.56
CA ALA A 245 -15.79 4.23 16.44
C ALA A 245 -16.20 3.29 17.57
N GLU A 246 -16.47 2.01 17.26
CA GLU A 246 -16.87 1.03 18.26
C GLU A 246 -15.74 0.69 19.25
N VAL A 247 -14.51 0.52 18.75
CA VAL A 247 -13.32 0.28 19.56
C VAL A 247 -13.08 1.44 20.54
N ASN A 248 -13.20 2.68 20.06
CA ASN A 248 -13.05 3.87 20.89
C ASN A 248 -14.19 4.02 21.89
N ARG A 249 -15.44 3.72 21.48
CA ARG A 249 -16.63 3.79 22.35
C ARG A 249 -16.50 2.92 23.59
N VAL A 250 -15.91 1.73 23.46
CA VAL A 250 -15.70 0.83 24.62
C VAL A 250 -14.36 1.06 25.30
N SER A 251 -13.64 2.10 24.92
CA SER A 251 -12.29 2.41 25.47
C SER A 251 -11.33 1.21 25.40
N LEU A 252 -11.26 0.54 24.25
CA LEU A 252 -10.36 -0.58 23.99
C LEU A 252 -9.16 -0.08 23.14
N PRO A 253 -7.96 0.09 23.70
CA PRO A 253 -6.79 0.44 22.92
C PRO A 253 -6.56 -0.57 21.79
N ALA A 254 -6.27 -0.11 20.57
CA ALA A 254 -6.08 -1.02 19.45
C ALA A 254 -4.95 -0.62 18.52
N ILE A 255 -4.27 -1.64 17.96
CA ILE A 255 -3.35 -1.49 16.83
C ILE A 255 -3.99 -2.05 15.57
N TYR A 256 -3.76 -1.35 14.46
CA TYR A 256 -4.30 -1.65 13.16
C TYR A 256 -3.19 -1.94 12.15
N GLY A 257 -3.50 -2.70 11.09
CA GLY A 257 -2.55 -3.02 10.04
C GLY A 257 -2.25 -1.87 9.07
N TYR A 258 -3.05 -0.79 9.08
CA TYR A 258 -2.89 0.30 8.13
C TYR A 258 -3.13 1.68 8.74
N ARG A 259 -2.35 2.66 8.25
CA ARG A 259 -2.41 4.08 8.62
C ARG A 259 -3.82 4.68 8.54
N PHE A 260 -4.63 4.29 7.56
CA PHE A 260 -5.95 4.89 7.36
C PHE A 260 -6.93 4.62 8.52
N PHE A 261 -6.75 3.57 9.32
CA PHE A 261 -7.49 3.39 10.56
C PHE A 261 -7.14 4.46 11.60
N VAL A 262 -5.86 4.86 11.66
CA VAL A 262 -5.41 5.91 12.59
C VAL A 262 -5.93 7.28 12.16
N VAL A 263 -5.99 7.54 10.84
CA VAL A 263 -6.63 8.72 10.27
C VAL A 263 -8.13 8.77 10.59
N ALA A 264 -8.81 7.64 10.62
CA ALA A 264 -10.20 7.52 11.05
C ALA A 264 -10.39 7.66 12.58
N GLY A 265 -9.32 7.89 13.34
CA GLY A 265 -9.38 8.08 14.80
C GLY A 265 -8.89 6.87 15.62
N GLY A 266 -8.31 5.85 14.99
CA GLY A 266 -7.67 4.73 15.68
C GLY A 266 -6.43 5.16 16.48
N LEU A 267 -6.02 4.33 17.47
CA LEU A 267 -4.94 4.66 18.39
C LEU A 267 -3.55 4.58 17.74
N MET A 268 -3.23 3.45 17.14
CA MET A 268 -1.94 3.23 16.47
C MET A 268 -2.04 2.24 15.32
N SER A 269 -1.11 2.30 14.37
CA SER A 269 -0.99 1.29 13.31
C SER A 269 0.45 0.96 13.03
N TYR A 270 0.69 -0.30 12.64
CA TYR A 270 1.96 -0.75 12.10
C TYR A 270 1.71 -1.61 10.86
N GLY A 271 2.18 -1.16 9.72
CA GLY A 271 1.93 -1.85 8.46
C GLY A 271 2.65 -1.25 7.26
N PRO A 272 2.47 -1.85 6.08
CA PRO A 272 3.15 -1.42 4.86
C PRO A 272 2.93 0.06 4.56
N ASN A 273 3.98 0.71 4.03
CA ASN A 273 3.90 2.08 3.56
C ASN A 273 3.16 2.12 2.21
N PRO A 274 1.93 2.70 2.13
CA PRO A 274 1.20 2.73 0.86
C PRO A 274 1.88 3.57 -0.21
N ALA A 275 2.72 4.53 0.16
CA ALA A 275 3.46 5.35 -0.80
C ALA A 275 4.53 4.51 -1.56
N GLU A 276 5.17 3.54 -0.89
CA GLU A 276 6.09 2.60 -1.53
C GLU A 276 5.38 1.81 -2.64
N ALA A 277 4.22 1.24 -2.33
CA ALA A 277 3.44 0.47 -3.30
C ALA A 277 2.98 1.31 -4.49
N TRP A 278 2.52 2.54 -4.24
CA TRP A 278 2.13 3.45 -5.30
C TRP A 278 3.31 3.86 -6.20
N GLY A 279 4.47 4.14 -5.60
CA GLY A 279 5.68 4.42 -6.34
C GLY A 279 6.11 3.25 -7.23
N GLN A 280 6.07 2.03 -6.68
CA GLN A 280 6.42 0.81 -7.42
C GLN A 280 5.40 0.49 -8.53
N ALA A 281 4.09 0.68 -8.27
CA ALA A 281 3.06 0.50 -9.29
C ALA A 281 3.29 1.43 -10.50
N ALA A 282 3.66 2.70 -10.26
CA ALA A 282 3.99 3.64 -11.32
C ALA A 282 5.23 3.19 -12.13
N VAL A 283 6.27 2.67 -11.46
CA VAL A 283 7.45 2.10 -12.13
C VAL A 283 7.09 0.89 -12.99
N TYR A 284 6.19 0.04 -12.52
CA TYR A 284 5.75 -1.12 -13.31
C TYR A 284 4.90 -0.71 -14.51
N VAL A 285 4.01 0.26 -14.35
CA VAL A 285 3.28 0.85 -15.46
C VAL A 285 4.25 1.37 -16.52
N ASP A 286 5.25 2.17 -16.13
CA ASP A 286 6.27 2.70 -17.05
C ASP A 286 7.01 1.59 -17.81
N LYS A 287 7.51 0.58 -17.09
CA LYS A 287 8.23 -0.54 -17.70
C LYS A 287 7.37 -1.29 -18.73
N ILE A 288 6.11 -1.58 -18.38
CA ILE A 288 5.16 -2.29 -19.27
C ILE A 288 4.87 -1.45 -20.51
N LEU A 289 4.60 -0.16 -20.34
CA LEU A 289 4.30 0.73 -21.47
C LEU A 289 5.51 0.97 -22.38
N ARG A 290 6.73 0.73 -21.88
CA ARG A 290 7.99 0.71 -22.68
C ARG A 290 8.30 -0.67 -23.24
N GLY A 291 7.40 -1.65 -23.13
CA GLY A 291 7.51 -2.96 -23.78
C GLY A 291 8.07 -4.08 -22.90
N THR A 292 8.30 -3.87 -21.58
CA THR A 292 8.68 -4.97 -20.70
C THR A 292 7.53 -5.95 -20.55
N ASN A 293 7.82 -7.24 -20.69
CA ASN A 293 6.83 -8.30 -20.48
C ASN A 293 6.34 -8.30 -19.04
N VAL A 294 5.04 -8.13 -18.83
CA VAL A 294 4.42 -8.09 -17.50
C VAL A 294 4.67 -9.36 -16.68
N GLY A 295 4.69 -10.52 -17.33
CA GLY A 295 4.92 -11.82 -16.67
C GLY A 295 6.35 -12.02 -16.14
N GLU A 296 7.30 -11.17 -16.55
CA GLU A 296 8.69 -11.18 -16.07
C GLU A 296 8.93 -10.20 -14.91
N LEU A 297 7.98 -9.30 -14.64
CA LEU A 297 8.08 -8.34 -13.55
C LEU A 297 7.68 -9.02 -12.23
N PRO A 298 8.60 -9.17 -11.25
CA PRO A 298 8.32 -9.92 -10.02
C PRO A 298 7.25 -9.23 -9.16
N ILE A 299 6.52 -10.04 -8.39
CA ILE A 299 5.66 -9.51 -7.32
C ILE A 299 6.55 -8.98 -6.19
N VAL A 300 6.40 -7.71 -5.85
CA VAL A 300 7.21 -7.06 -4.82
C VAL A 300 6.53 -7.16 -3.47
N GLN A 301 7.30 -7.50 -2.44
CA GLN A 301 6.88 -7.44 -1.04
C GLN A 301 7.21 -6.07 -0.46
N PRO A 302 6.41 -5.55 0.48
CA PRO A 302 6.75 -4.30 1.17
C PRO A 302 8.09 -4.41 1.88
N THR A 303 8.92 -3.39 1.74
CA THR A 303 10.18 -3.26 2.46
C THR A 303 10.14 -2.14 3.51
N GLN A 304 9.18 -1.23 3.37
CA GLN A 304 8.97 -0.11 4.28
C GLN A 304 7.67 -0.30 5.06
N PHE A 305 7.76 -0.15 6.37
CA PHE A 305 6.63 -0.22 7.28
C PHE A 305 6.52 1.11 8.02
N LEU A 306 5.29 1.56 8.25
CA LEU A 306 5.00 2.80 8.97
C LEU A 306 4.40 2.47 10.33
N PHE A 307 4.99 3.06 11.38
CA PHE A 307 4.39 3.14 12.70
C PHE A 307 3.75 4.51 12.89
N VAL A 308 2.44 4.53 13.03
CA VAL A 308 1.65 5.77 13.18
C VAL A 308 0.93 5.74 14.52
N VAL A 309 0.95 6.85 15.25
CA VAL A 309 0.25 7.01 16.53
C VAL A 309 -0.66 8.23 16.52
N ASN A 310 -1.77 8.16 17.27
CA ASN A 310 -2.74 9.23 17.43
C ASN A 310 -2.80 9.68 18.90
N LEU A 311 -2.24 10.84 19.19
CA LEU A 311 -2.22 11.37 20.55
C LEU A 311 -3.59 11.88 21.05
N LYS A 312 -4.49 12.30 20.14
CA LYS A 312 -5.87 12.62 20.52
C LYS A 312 -6.58 11.40 21.07
N THR A 313 -6.47 10.28 20.37
CA THR A 313 -7.07 9.02 20.78
C THR A 313 -6.39 8.46 22.02
N ALA A 314 -5.06 8.54 22.12
CA ALA A 314 -4.34 8.15 23.33
C ALA A 314 -4.85 8.92 24.56
N LYS A 315 -4.96 10.24 24.47
CA LYS A 315 -5.50 11.10 25.54
C LYS A 315 -6.95 10.73 25.90
N ALA A 316 -7.81 10.48 24.91
CA ALA A 316 -9.20 10.08 25.13
C ALA A 316 -9.31 8.71 25.84
N LEU A 317 -8.36 7.80 25.62
CA LEU A 317 -8.24 6.50 26.28
C LEU A 317 -7.51 6.55 27.63
N GLY A 318 -7.08 7.74 28.07
CA GLY A 318 -6.32 7.91 29.32
C GLY A 318 -4.89 7.34 29.24
N LEU A 319 -4.34 7.20 28.04
CA LEU A 319 -3.01 6.67 27.78
C LEU A 319 -2.01 7.80 27.59
N THR A 320 -0.83 7.64 28.17
CA THR A 320 0.34 8.48 27.91
C THR A 320 1.43 7.61 27.34
N PHE A 321 1.76 7.83 26.08
CA PHE A 321 2.84 7.08 25.44
C PHE A 321 4.20 7.50 25.98
N PRO A 322 5.08 6.54 26.30
CA PRO A 322 6.46 6.86 26.66
C PRO A 322 7.19 7.48 25.45
N GLU A 323 8.22 8.28 25.74
CA GLU A 323 9.02 8.94 24.70
C GLU A 323 9.60 7.96 23.68
N SER A 324 9.97 6.76 24.12
CA SER A 324 10.46 5.68 23.27
C SER A 324 9.47 5.24 22.18
N ILE A 325 8.17 5.31 22.40
CA ILE A 325 7.12 5.07 21.39
C ILE A 325 7.08 6.22 20.40
N LEU A 326 7.13 7.47 20.89
CA LEU A 326 7.03 8.65 20.04
C LEU A 326 8.24 8.83 19.13
N LEU A 327 9.43 8.49 19.60
CA LEU A 327 10.67 8.54 18.81
C LEU A 327 10.72 7.46 17.71
N ARG A 328 10.00 6.37 17.89
CA ARG A 328 9.89 5.28 16.89
C ARG A 328 8.78 5.51 15.89
N ALA A 329 7.85 6.43 16.16
CA ALA A 329 6.74 6.71 15.27
C ALA A 329 7.20 7.50 14.05
N ASP A 330 6.87 6.97 12.86
CA ASP A 330 7.10 7.66 11.59
C ASP A 330 6.13 8.84 11.41
N GLU A 331 4.97 8.77 12.07
CA GLU A 331 3.95 9.82 12.05
C GLU A 331 3.21 9.90 13.39
N VAL A 332 3.02 11.13 13.87
CA VAL A 332 2.28 11.42 15.09
C VAL A 332 1.12 12.37 14.77
N ILE A 333 -0.12 11.88 14.87
CA ILE A 333 -1.34 12.68 14.73
C ILE A 333 -1.63 13.37 16.08
N ARG A 334 -1.75 14.71 16.05
CA ARG A 334 -1.97 15.57 17.21
C ARG A 334 -3.31 16.29 17.15
#